data_0c293339114555d63addc246b6cd452a
#
_entry.id   0c293339114555d63addc246b6cd452a
#
_cell.length_a   1.000
_cell.length_b   1.000
_cell.length_c   1.000
_cell.angle_alpha   90.00
_cell.angle_beta   90.00
_cell.angle_gamma   90.00
#
_symmetry.space_group_name_H-M   'P 1'
#
loop_
_entity.id
_entity.type
_entity.pdbx_description
1 polymer ?
#
loop_
_entity_poly.entity_id
_entity_poly.type
_entity_poly.pdbx_seq_one_letter_code
_entity_poly.pdbx_strand_id
1 'polypeptide(L)'
;MRKLFALLLVLSLCLTGCGSKVETAAHSYEDLTIHLPTNYIELTGEDFAEGLDFIFGCDPIAVNGLREEKATFEDYGLDLDLQTYAKLVILSNNVSATPEETDGILTFSYESGGFTYVVTLWETETAFWTVQAYCPSEDYSSVKDAMWEILRSVTL
;
A
#
# COMPACT_ATOMS: atom_id res chain seq x y z
N MET A 1 54.55 -0.02 9.89
CA MET A 1 53.40 -0.88 10.17
C MET A 1 52.29 -0.19 10.98
N ARG A 2 52.56 0.69 11.93
CA ARG A 2 51.54 1.38 12.74
C ARG A 2 50.66 2.40 11.96
N LYS A 3 51.13 2.94 10.84
CA LYS A 3 50.39 3.92 10.04
C LYS A 3 49.39 3.30 9.04
N LEU A 4 49.61 2.03 8.67
CA LEU A 4 48.67 1.31 7.81
C LEU A 4 47.41 0.84 8.55
N PHE A 5 47.54 0.53 9.84
CA PHE A 5 46.40 0.11 10.68
C PHE A 5 45.43 1.27 10.96
N ALA A 6 45.93 2.49 11.10
CA ALA A 6 45.06 3.66 11.29
C ALA A 6 44.23 4.02 10.05
N LEU A 7 44.81 3.78 8.85
CA LEU A 7 44.09 4.05 7.61
C LEU A 7 42.95 3.04 7.34
N LEU A 8 43.16 1.78 7.73
CA LEU A 8 42.16 0.72 7.63
C LEU A 8 40.97 0.91 8.59
N LEU A 9 41.23 1.46 9.78
CA LEU A 9 40.23 1.75 10.80
C LEU A 9 39.32 2.93 10.40
N VAL A 10 39.86 3.93 9.70
CA VAL A 10 39.12 5.08 9.21
C VAL A 10 38.24 4.69 8.01
N LEU A 11 38.68 3.76 7.15
CA LEU A 11 37.92 3.28 6.01
C LEU A 11 36.73 2.39 6.40
N SER A 12 36.82 1.69 7.55
CA SER A 12 35.72 0.86 8.06
C SER A 12 34.58 1.66 8.71
N LEU A 13 34.83 2.92 9.09
CA LEU A 13 33.81 3.81 9.67
C LEU A 13 32.97 4.54 8.62
N CYS A 14 33.40 4.53 7.33
CA CYS A 14 32.64 5.15 6.24
C CYS A 14 31.60 4.21 5.59
N LEU A 15 31.52 2.93 6.03
CA LEU A 15 30.58 1.95 5.49
C LEU A 15 29.31 1.77 6.34
N THR A 16 29.16 2.51 7.44
CA THR A 16 27.86 2.68 8.07
C THR A 16 27.09 3.68 7.25
N GLY A 17 26.55 3.22 6.11
CA GLY A 17 25.58 3.98 5.36
C GLY A 17 24.42 4.33 6.30
N CYS A 18 24.32 5.58 6.70
CA CYS A 18 23.10 6.17 7.21
C CYS A 18 22.05 6.06 6.10
N GLY A 19 21.37 4.93 6.02
CA GLY A 19 20.04 4.91 5.50
C GLY A 19 19.22 5.79 6.45
N SER A 20 18.96 7.02 6.09
CA SER A 20 18.02 7.87 6.81
C SER A 20 16.68 7.10 6.78
N LYS A 21 16.29 6.51 7.93
CA LYS A 21 14.96 5.95 8.06
C LYS A 21 13.98 7.07 7.76
N VAL A 22 13.16 6.89 6.75
CA VAL A 22 12.07 7.81 6.47
C VAL A 22 11.18 7.80 7.72
N GLU A 23 10.94 8.96 8.29
CA GLU A 23 10.05 9.10 9.43
C GLU A 23 8.62 8.82 8.97
N THR A 24 7.92 7.92 9.68
CA THR A 24 6.55 7.52 9.35
C THR A 24 5.59 7.85 10.48
N ALA A 25 4.35 8.14 10.14
CA ALA A 25 3.22 8.29 11.06
C ALA A 25 2.22 7.15 10.87
N ALA A 26 1.67 6.65 11.98
CA ALA A 26 0.62 5.64 11.96
C ALA A 26 -0.75 6.32 11.81
N HIS A 27 -1.56 5.80 10.89
CA HIS A 27 -2.95 6.21 10.68
C HIS A 27 -3.84 4.98 10.86
N SER A 28 -4.81 5.07 11.80
CA SER A 28 -5.66 3.94 12.16
C SER A 28 -7.10 4.21 11.76
N TYR A 29 -7.72 3.22 11.14
CA TYR A 29 -9.09 3.20 10.65
C TYR A 29 -9.74 1.89 11.08
N GLU A 30 -10.73 1.95 12.01
CA GLU A 30 -11.40 0.77 12.54
C GLU A 30 -10.39 -0.32 12.97
N ASP A 31 -10.31 -1.40 12.20
CA ASP A 31 -9.47 -2.56 12.42
C ASP A 31 -8.21 -2.62 11.52
N LEU A 32 -7.83 -1.49 10.89
CA LEU A 32 -6.64 -1.39 10.06
C LEU A 32 -5.75 -0.21 10.49
N THR A 33 -4.45 -0.43 10.50
CA THR A 33 -3.44 0.63 10.66
C THR A 33 -2.47 0.60 9.50
N ILE A 34 -2.18 1.78 8.92
CA ILE A 34 -1.18 1.98 7.87
C ILE A 34 -0.12 2.98 8.35
N HIS A 35 1.15 2.73 8.03
CA HIS A 35 2.24 3.65 8.32
C HIS A 35 2.66 4.38 7.05
N LEU A 36 2.49 5.70 7.04
CA LEU A 36 2.86 6.55 5.91
C LEU A 36 4.04 7.44 6.25
N PRO A 37 4.94 7.74 5.29
CA PRO A 37 5.92 8.80 5.47
C PRO A 37 5.25 10.11 5.89
N THR A 38 5.90 10.86 6.78
CA THR A 38 5.30 12.08 7.38
C THR A 38 5.05 13.21 6.39
N ASN A 39 5.54 13.12 5.19
CA ASN A 39 5.29 14.05 4.07
C ASN A 39 4.02 13.72 3.27
N TYR A 40 3.32 12.60 3.57
CA TYR A 40 2.02 12.33 2.98
C TYR A 40 0.96 13.19 3.64
N ILE A 41 0.11 13.79 2.82
CA ILE A 41 -1.00 14.62 3.29
C ILE A 41 -2.32 13.93 3.00
N GLU A 42 -3.26 14.01 3.92
CA GLU A 42 -4.61 13.54 3.69
C GLU A 42 -5.29 14.43 2.65
N LEU A 43 -5.81 13.81 1.59
CA LEU A 43 -6.55 14.50 0.55
C LEU A 43 -8.01 14.55 0.96
N THR A 44 -8.49 15.78 1.19
CA THR A 44 -9.88 16.04 1.58
C THR A 44 -10.60 16.79 0.48
N GLY A 45 -11.82 16.41 0.19
CA GLY A 45 -12.66 17.05 -0.82
C GLY A 45 -13.70 16.09 -1.36
N GLU A 46 -14.84 16.61 -1.78
CA GLU A 46 -15.97 15.80 -2.28
C GLU A 46 -15.56 14.95 -3.50
N ASP A 47 -14.59 15.41 -4.29
CA ASP A 47 -14.13 14.72 -5.51
C ASP A 47 -13.19 13.53 -5.24
N PHE A 48 -12.56 13.48 -4.05
CA PHE A 48 -11.53 12.47 -3.75
C PHE A 48 -11.95 11.44 -2.71
N ALA A 49 -12.90 11.75 -1.86
CA ALA A 49 -13.21 10.96 -0.67
C ALA A 49 -14.53 10.19 -0.76
N GLU A 50 -15.30 10.31 -1.84
CA GLU A 50 -16.60 9.64 -1.93
C GLU A 50 -16.41 8.11 -1.93
N GLY A 51 -16.90 7.47 -0.87
CA GLY A 51 -16.85 6.02 -0.69
C GLY A 51 -15.51 5.45 -0.22
N LEU A 52 -14.51 6.29 0.06
CA LEU A 52 -13.22 5.83 0.62
C LEU A 52 -13.16 6.12 2.11
N ASP A 53 -12.52 5.23 2.89
CA ASP A 53 -12.25 5.44 4.30
C ASP A 53 -11.07 6.39 4.51
N PHE A 54 -10.11 6.36 3.60
CA PHE A 54 -8.99 7.31 3.59
C PHE A 54 -8.40 7.49 2.20
N ILE A 55 -7.76 8.62 1.98
CA ILE A 55 -6.87 8.88 0.84
C ILE A 55 -5.75 9.83 1.26
N PHE A 56 -4.51 9.47 0.94
CA PHE A 56 -3.31 10.27 1.15
C PHE A 56 -2.52 10.43 -0.14
N GLY A 57 -1.79 11.52 -0.27
CA GLY A 57 -0.93 11.76 -1.41
C GLY A 57 0.40 12.42 -1.03
N CYS A 58 1.42 12.02 -1.74
CA CYS A 58 2.71 12.69 -1.85
C CYS A 58 3.24 12.42 -3.26
N ASP A 59 3.20 13.44 -4.11
CA ASP A 59 3.58 13.32 -5.53
C ASP A 59 4.87 12.53 -5.71
N PRO A 60 4.89 11.52 -6.61
CA PRO A 60 3.82 11.11 -7.53
C PRO A 60 2.90 9.98 -7.00
N ILE A 61 2.98 9.58 -5.73
CA ILE A 61 2.23 8.45 -5.16
C ILE A 61 0.98 8.95 -4.44
N ALA A 62 -0.15 8.29 -4.70
CA ALA A 62 -1.33 8.37 -3.84
C ALA A 62 -1.68 6.98 -3.29
N VAL A 63 -2.28 6.96 -2.10
CA VAL A 63 -2.69 5.74 -1.38
C VAL A 63 -4.09 5.94 -0.86
N ASN A 64 -4.97 4.98 -1.08
CA ASN A 64 -6.32 5.00 -0.50
C ASN A 64 -6.72 3.64 0.06
N GLY A 65 -7.77 3.65 0.86
CA GLY A 65 -8.36 2.45 1.43
C GLY A 65 -9.87 2.51 1.45
N LEU A 66 -10.49 1.37 1.25
CA LEU A 66 -11.92 1.13 1.31
C LEU A 66 -12.18 -0.08 2.19
N ARG A 67 -13.09 0.06 3.15
CA ARG A 67 -13.59 -1.00 4.01
C ARG A 67 -14.99 -1.40 3.60
N GLU A 68 -15.21 -2.69 3.41
CA GLU A 68 -16.52 -3.24 3.07
C GLU A 68 -16.93 -4.30 4.09
N GLU A 69 -18.06 -4.06 4.77
CA GLU A 69 -18.61 -4.96 5.78
C GLU A 69 -19.03 -6.30 5.16
N LYS A 70 -18.62 -7.43 5.75
CA LYS A 70 -19.05 -8.76 5.33
C LYS A 70 -20.58 -8.92 5.40
N ALA A 71 -21.22 -8.34 6.41
CA ALA A 71 -22.65 -8.35 6.56
C ALA A 71 -23.38 -7.77 5.35
N THR A 72 -22.80 -6.79 4.67
CA THR A 72 -23.40 -6.23 3.43
C THR A 72 -23.50 -7.30 2.34
N PHE A 73 -22.49 -8.14 2.19
CA PHE A 73 -22.50 -9.24 1.21
C PHE A 73 -23.44 -10.35 1.62
N GLU A 74 -23.48 -10.69 2.91
CA GLU A 74 -24.37 -11.70 3.47
C GLU A 74 -25.84 -11.33 3.28
N ASP A 75 -26.21 -10.06 3.39
CA ASP A 75 -27.57 -9.54 3.11
C ASP A 75 -28.01 -9.81 1.66
N TYR A 76 -27.05 -9.91 0.74
CA TYR A 76 -27.28 -10.33 -0.65
C TYR A 76 -27.13 -11.85 -0.89
N GLY A 77 -26.93 -12.63 0.19
CA GLY A 77 -26.75 -14.07 0.11
C GLY A 77 -25.38 -14.52 -0.39
N LEU A 78 -24.39 -13.64 -0.28
CA LEU A 78 -22.99 -13.91 -0.68
C LEU A 78 -22.15 -14.18 0.57
N ASP A 79 -21.63 -15.39 0.68
CA ASP A 79 -20.63 -15.78 1.67
C ASP A 79 -19.26 -15.77 0.97
N LEU A 80 -18.46 -14.74 1.22
CA LEU A 80 -17.20 -14.49 0.52
C LEU A 80 -16.01 -14.82 1.39
N ASP A 81 -15.05 -15.53 0.82
CA ASP A 81 -13.66 -15.55 1.26
C ASP A 81 -12.84 -14.45 0.57
N LEU A 82 -11.63 -14.18 1.05
CA LEU A 82 -10.76 -13.14 0.51
C LEU A 82 -10.46 -13.35 -0.99
N GLN A 83 -10.32 -14.60 -1.44
CA GLN A 83 -10.05 -14.92 -2.86
C GLN A 83 -11.25 -14.60 -3.75
N THR A 84 -12.46 -14.87 -3.27
CA THR A 84 -13.70 -14.57 -3.99
C THR A 84 -13.97 -13.07 -3.98
N TYR A 85 -13.72 -12.39 -2.86
CA TYR A 85 -13.78 -10.94 -2.75
C TYR A 85 -12.80 -10.27 -3.75
N ALA A 86 -11.56 -10.74 -3.86
CA ALA A 86 -10.59 -10.22 -4.82
C ALA A 86 -11.09 -10.28 -6.27
N LYS A 87 -11.71 -11.41 -6.65
CA LYS A 87 -12.31 -11.56 -7.99
C LYS A 87 -13.47 -10.60 -8.20
N LEU A 88 -14.26 -10.37 -7.15
CA LEU A 88 -15.38 -9.41 -7.21
C LEU A 88 -14.86 -7.98 -7.42
N VAL A 89 -13.82 -7.57 -6.68
CA VAL A 89 -13.17 -6.26 -6.83
C VAL A 89 -12.63 -6.07 -8.25
N ILE A 90 -11.93 -7.06 -8.80
CA ILE A 90 -11.40 -7.04 -10.16
C ILE A 90 -12.54 -6.90 -11.20
N LEU A 91 -13.60 -7.68 -11.02
CA LEU A 91 -14.75 -7.68 -11.92
C LEU A 91 -15.52 -6.35 -11.86
N SER A 92 -15.81 -5.84 -10.67
CA SER A 92 -16.57 -4.61 -10.46
C SER A 92 -15.86 -3.37 -11.00
N ASN A 93 -14.52 -3.36 -10.94
CA ASN A 93 -13.71 -2.29 -11.51
C ASN A 93 -13.41 -2.49 -13.01
N ASN A 94 -13.89 -3.57 -13.61
CA ASN A 94 -13.68 -3.90 -15.03
C ASN A 94 -12.20 -3.88 -15.44
N VAL A 95 -11.32 -4.38 -14.55
CA VAL A 95 -9.89 -4.49 -14.79
C VAL A 95 -9.50 -5.92 -15.13
N SER A 96 -8.43 -6.08 -15.91
CA SER A 96 -7.88 -7.38 -16.26
C SER A 96 -6.67 -7.65 -15.38
N ALA A 97 -6.89 -8.38 -14.30
CA ALA A 97 -5.84 -8.76 -13.35
C ALA A 97 -6.09 -10.17 -12.81
N THR A 98 -5.07 -10.77 -12.27
CA THR A 98 -5.16 -12.05 -11.55
C THR A 98 -4.63 -11.83 -10.14
N PRO A 99 -5.41 -12.10 -9.08
CA PRO A 99 -4.92 -11.97 -7.72
C PRO A 99 -3.87 -13.03 -7.42
N GLU A 100 -2.78 -12.61 -6.81
CA GLU A 100 -1.65 -13.46 -6.43
C GLU A 100 -1.29 -13.19 -4.97
N GLU A 101 -0.82 -14.21 -4.28
CA GLU A 101 -0.27 -14.04 -2.94
C GLU A 101 1.20 -13.69 -3.02
N THR A 102 1.57 -12.55 -2.43
CA THR A 102 2.95 -12.08 -2.36
C THR A 102 3.27 -11.74 -0.90
N ASP A 103 4.25 -12.43 -0.32
CA ASP A 103 4.67 -12.24 1.09
C ASP A 103 3.52 -12.39 2.10
N GLY A 104 2.55 -13.28 1.83
CA GLY A 104 1.36 -13.49 2.65
C GLY A 104 0.25 -12.45 2.47
N ILE A 105 0.39 -11.55 1.49
CA ILE A 105 -0.58 -10.51 1.15
C ILE A 105 -1.22 -10.87 -0.18
N LEU A 106 -2.55 -10.90 -0.24
CA LEU A 106 -3.26 -11.07 -1.50
C LEU A 106 -3.24 -9.76 -2.29
N THR A 107 -2.70 -9.80 -3.50
CA THR A 107 -2.42 -8.60 -4.28
C THR A 107 -2.68 -8.81 -5.77
N PHE A 108 -2.93 -7.70 -6.46
CA PHE A 108 -2.88 -7.62 -7.92
C PHE A 108 -2.47 -6.21 -8.35
N SER A 109 -2.08 -6.07 -9.60
CA SER A 109 -1.79 -4.75 -10.19
C SER A 109 -2.45 -4.62 -11.55
N TYR A 110 -2.74 -3.38 -11.94
CA TYR A 110 -3.31 -3.07 -13.24
C TYR A 110 -2.96 -1.64 -13.66
N GLU A 111 -3.15 -1.36 -14.93
CA GLU A 111 -3.02 0.00 -15.48
C GLU A 111 -4.37 0.50 -15.97
N SER A 112 -4.69 1.75 -15.66
CA SER A 112 -5.91 2.41 -16.12
C SER A 112 -5.73 3.93 -16.15
N GLY A 113 -6.21 4.57 -17.20
CA GLY A 113 -6.20 6.04 -17.31
C GLY A 113 -4.82 6.68 -17.27
N GLY A 114 -3.74 5.95 -17.62
CA GLY A 114 -2.35 6.43 -17.54
C GLY A 114 -1.72 6.28 -16.16
N PHE A 115 -2.39 5.59 -15.23
CA PHE A 115 -1.89 5.27 -13.89
C PHE A 115 -1.66 3.77 -13.74
N THR A 116 -0.66 3.41 -12.95
CA THR A 116 -0.41 2.05 -12.47
C THR A 116 -0.85 1.95 -11.02
N TYR A 117 -1.66 0.95 -10.74
CA TYR A 117 -2.24 0.63 -9.44
C TYR A 117 -1.64 -0.67 -8.90
N VAL A 118 -1.26 -0.67 -7.64
CA VAL A 118 -0.93 -1.87 -6.86
C VAL A 118 -1.96 -1.97 -5.75
N VAL A 119 -2.70 -3.06 -5.73
CA VAL A 119 -3.82 -3.30 -4.81
C VAL A 119 -3.46 -4.44 -3.87
N THR A 120 -3.69 -4.24 -2.59
CA THR A 120 -3.59 -5.26 -1.55
C THR A 120 -4.95 -5.45 -0.90
N LEU A 121 -5.27 -6.69 -0.59
CA LEU A 121 -6.55 -7.08 -0.03
C LEU A 121 -6.32 -7.79 1.31
N TRP A 122 -7.17 -7.47 2.26
CA TRP A 122 -7.09 -7.93 3.62
C TRP A 122 -8.47 -8.38 4.10
N GLU A 123 -8.47 -9.33 5.03
CA GLU A 123 -9.70 -9.86 5.62
C GLU A 123 -9.60 -9.78 7.14
N THR A 124 -10.61 -9.18 7.75
CA THR A 124 -10.80 -9.19 9.21
C THR A 124 -11.97 -10.10 9.58
N GLU A 125 -12.29 -10.16 10.83
CA GLU A 125 -13.47 -10.93 11.29
C GLU A 125 -14.77 -10.39 10.67
N THR A 126 -14.88 -9.08 10.51
CA THR A 126 -16.14 -8.39 10.12
C THR A 126 -16.11 -7.73 8.75
N ALA A 127 -14.95 -7.56 8.13
CA ALA A 127 -14.82 -6.77 6.91
C ALA A 127 -13.73 -7.28 5.97
N PHE A 128 -13.79 -6.78 4.74
CA PHE A 128 -12.70 -6.78 3.79
C PHE A 128 -12.14 -5.36 3.65
N TRP A 129 -10.82 -5.27 3.48
CA TRP A 129 -10.14 -4.04 3.14
C TRP A 129 -9.51 -4.13 1.77
N THR A 130 -9.73 -3.13 0.94
CA THR A 130 -8.98 -2.87 -0.27
C THR A 130 -8.09 -1.66 -0.03
N VAL A 131 -6.78 -1.87 0.00
CA VAL A 131 -5.79 -0.78 0.09
C VAL A 131 -5.00 -0.73 -1.19
N GLN A 132 -4.94 0.43 -1.83
CA GLN A 132 -4.20 0.58 -3.08
C GLN A 132 -3.28 1.78 -3.06
N ALA A 133 -2.09 1.60 -3.64
CA ALA A 133 -1.18 2.68 -3.99
C ALA A 133 -1.17 2.83 -5.51
N TYR A 134 -1.11 4.08 -6.01
CA TYR A 134 -1.06 4.34 -7.44
C TYR A 134 -0.21 5.56 -7.77
N CYS A 135 0.31 5.58 -8.98
CA CYS A 135 1.11 6.68 -9.52
C CYS A 135 0.93 6.77 -11.05
N PRO A 136 1.35 7.86 -11.72
CA PRO A 136 1.47 7.87 -13.17
C PRO A 136 2.32 6.70 -13.65
N SER A 137 1.88 6.01 -14.73
CA SER A 137 2.57 4.79 -15.19
C SER A 137 4.02 5.04 -15.61
N GLU A 138 4.35 6.25 -16.06
CA GLU A 138 5.72 6.65 -16.40
C GLU A 138 6.65 6.69 -15.17
N ASP A 139 6.11 6.96 -13.98
CA ASP A 139 6.88 7.06 -12.74
C ASP A 139 6.99 5.72 -12.00
N TYR A 140 6.16 4.73 -12.34
CA TYR A 140 6.03 3.48 -11.59
C TYR A 140 7.37 2.78 -11.34
N SER A 141 8.23 2.70 -12.35
CA SER A 141 9.53 2.03 -12.22
C SER A 141 10.43 2.66 -11.15
N SER A 142 10.29 3.96 -10.91
CA SER A 142 11.10 4.73 -9.95
C SER A 142 10.53 4.69 -8.53
N VAL A 143 9.21 4.50 -8.37
CA VAL A 143 8.52 4.57 -7.07
C VAL A 143 7.97 3.24 -6.59
N LYS A 144 8.08 2.18 -7.37
CA LYS A 144 7.53 0.86 -7.07
C LYS A 144 7.89 0.35 -5.67
N ASP A 145 9.15 0.47 -5.28
CA ASP A 145 9.61 -0.03 -3.97
C ASP A 145 8.99 0.77 -2.82
N ALA A 146 8.84 2.10 -2.98
CA ALA A 146 8.17 2.95 -1.99
C ALA A 146 6.68 2.61 -1.87
N MET A 147 5.98 2.35 -2.98
CA MET A 147 4.59 1.90 -2.97
C MET A 147 4.45 0.58 -2.20
N TRP A 148 5.33 -0.38 -2.44
CA TRP A 148 5.32 -1.66 -1.73
C TRP A 148 5.67 -1.53 -0.25
N GLU A 149 6.60 -0.64 0.12
CA GLU A 149 6.94 -0.37 1.52
C GLU A 149 5.71 0.14 2.29
N ILE A 150 4.93 1.05 1.68
CA ILE A 150 3.69 1.56 2.24
C ILE A 150 2.66 0.44 2.40
N LEU A 151 2.38 -0.33 1.34
CA LEU A 151 1.37 -1.38 1.37
C LEU A 151 1.70 -2.50 2.37
N ARG A 152 2.98 -2.84 2.53
CA ARG A 152 3.44 -3.82 3.54
C ARG A 152 3.42 -3.27 4.96
N SER A 153 3.27 -1.98 5.16
CA SER A 153 3.15 -1.37 6.49
C SER A 153 1.76 -1.53 7.11
N VAL A 154 0.80 -2.01 6.31
CA VAL A 154 -0.57 -2.28 6.80
C VAL A 154 -0.55 -3.42 7.81
N THR A 155 -1.27 -3.22 8.91
CA THR A 155 -1.54 -4.20 9.97
C THR A 155 -3.02 -4.18 10.34
N LEU A 156 -3.55 -5.35 10.71
CA LEU A 156 -4.92 -5.55 11.19
C LEU A 156 -4.95 -5.72 12.69
#